data_a7c3d7d6d10a68c7c5483cf701589876
#
_entry.id   a7c3d7d6d10a68c7c5483cf701589876
#
_cell.length_a   1.000
_cell.length_b   1.000
_cell.length_c   1.000
_cell.angle_alpha   90.00
_cell.angle_beta   90.00
_cell.angle_gamma   90.00
#
_symmetry.space_group_name_H-M   'P 1'
#
loop_
_entity.id
_entity.type
_entity.pdbx_description
1 polymer ?
#
loop_
_entity_poly.entity_id
_entity_poly.type
_entity_poly.pdbx_seq_one_letter_code
_entity_poly.pdbx_strand_id
1 'polypeptide(L)'
;MNEIKLSQFEGADDRERFAAALSYMRERPGMTLFVEPGEYVITTPLARETMNNAITGKFGTNPEDVMFKPDFRYDRGLDFSGHISSRIIADGVTLMIDGFMEPVSVRDCSGVEIVGLTIDHVRKPYTKGRIISWTTLDRDENTAEILVDFPENFPINPDIIYPRYCTYVPDKERFGKDFGIRSFTYIDDHRARFVLERSDKSFVGNELYLWHSFHSRPAILIENAKDTVLRDVTIHSQPGMGIVGQKAENILIERLRVIPSVGDHISTNTDATHFASCRGLLRLDGCEFEGQGDDSINVHTYYYTVISHEGERCRLQIKAPTGTHAQSLDYPEIGDKLELTDKKTLLSVGEYRVVDCRPDFEGFFCDVVLDRALPDDLDDYFIADPDELPVLEFVNCRARNHYARSILIKCRSALIENCTVSDVFECAVKIAAEAWWHEGISTADVTVRRCRFINCGRRLTECGGVYVRMDCEDSTTKAHGLVTIECPEAHHGIVVKNTKQAIVRRNHIVSAKQNCCIEPGVEVL
;
A
#
# COMPACT_ATOMS: atom_id res chain seq x y z
N MET A 1 -17.88 -35.27 3.78
CA MET A 1 -16.61 -34.69 3.25
C MET A 1 -16.91 -33.25 2.92
N ASN A 2 -16.15 -32.34 3.53
CA ASN A 2 -16.32 -30.88 3.30
C ASN A 2 -15.39 -30.39 2.18
N GLU A 3 -15.11 -31.23 1.18
CA GLU A 3 -14.15 -30.93 0.11
C GLU A 3 -14.85 -31.01 -1.25
N ILE A 4 -14.58 -30.04 -2.10
CA ILE A 4 -15.06 -29.93 -3.47
C ILE A 4 -13.91 -29.53 -4.40
N LYS A 5 -14.09 -29.81 -5.70
CA LYS A 5 -13.13 -29.40 -6.74
C LYS A 5 -13.78 -28.40 -7.68
N LEU A 6 -12.98 -27.46 -8.21
CA LEU A 6 -13.49 -26.48 -9.16
C LEU A 6 -14.07 -27.13 -10.42
N SER A 7 -13.49 -28.25 -10.86
CA SER A 7 -13.96 -29.04 -12.01
C SER A 7 -15.38 -29.64 -11.85
N GLN A 8 -15.96 -29.60 -10.67
CA GLN A 8 -17.33 -30.01 -10.41
C GLN A 8 -18.37 -28.92 -10.73
N PHE A 9 -17.93 -27.73 -11.04
CA PHE A 9 -18.78 -26.57 -11.31
C PHE A 9 -18.71 -26.16 -12.78
N GLU A 10 -19.84 -25.75 -13.32
CA GLU A 10 -19.98 -25.23 -14.68
C GLU A 10 -20.01 -23.68 -14.66
N GLY A 11 -19.63 -23.06 -15.77
CA GLY A 11 -19.70 -21.63 -16.04
C GLY A 11 -19.37 -21.37 -17.51
N ALA A 12 -19.82 -20.26 -18.06
CA ALA A 12 -19.50 -19.88 -19.44
C ALA A 12 -18.01 -19.49 -19.59
N ASP A 13 -17.40 -19.10 -18.48
CA ASP A 13 -15.98 -18.77 -18.37
C ASP A 13 -15.43 -19.17 -16.99
N ASP A 14 -14.13 -18.93 -16.77
CA ASP A 14 -13.48 -19.29 -15.50
C ASP A 14 -14.05 -18.50 -14.32
N ARG A 15 -14.35 -17.20 -14.50
CA ARG A 15 -14.94 -16.37 -13.46
C ARG A 15 -16.30 -16.91 -12.99
N GLU A 16 -17.18 -17.27 -13.93
CA GLU A 16 -18.49 -17.86 -13.59
C GLU A 16 -18.34 -19.20 -12.87
N ARG A 17 -17.36 -20.02 -13.28
CA ARG A 17 -17.06 -21.30 -12.62
C ARG A 17 -16.64 -21.09 -11.18
N PHE A 18 -15.72 -20.15 -10.90
CA PHE A 18 -15.36 -19.77 -9.53
C PHE A 18 -16.57 -19.22 -8.76
N ALA A 19 -17.35 -18.34 -9.38
CA ALA A 19 -18.55 -17.78 -8.73
C ALA A 19 -19.56 -18.85 -8.31
N ALA A 20 -19.77 -19.87 -9.15
CA ALA A 20 -20.63 -21.00 -8.81
C ALA A 20 -20.09 -21.81 -7.61
N ALA A 21 -18.78 -22.13 -7.60
CA ALA A 21 -18.13 -22.83 -6.51
C ALA A 21 -18.19 -22.04 -5.20
N LEU A 22 -17.86 -20.75 -5.23
CA LEU A 22 -17.89 -19.89 -4.05
C LEU A 22 -19.32 -19.68 -3.53
N SER A 23 -20.31 -19.52 -4.41
CA SER A 23 -21.72 -19.46 -4.00
C SER A 23 -22.17 -20.75 -3.28
N TYR A 24 -21.74 -21.91 -3.78
CA TYR A 24 -22.01 -23.21 -3.14
C TYR A 24 -21.38 -23.31 -1.74
N MET A 25 -20.14 -22.82 -1.58
CA MET A 25 -19.42 -22.80 -0.30
C MET A 25 -20.06 -21.86 0.72
N ARG A 26 -20.49 -20.67 0.29
CA ARG A 26 -21.09 -19.66 1.16
C ARG A 26 -22.31 -20.18 1.92
N GLU A 27 -23.09 -21.03 1.28
CA GLU A 27 -24.24 -21.70 1.92
C GLU A 27 -23.84 -22.86 2.84
N ARG A 28 -22.56 -23.25 2.86
CA ARG A 28 -22.06 -24.47 3.55
C ARG A 28 -20.75 -24.17 4.26
N PRO A 29 -20.78 -23.54 5.45
CA PRO A 29 -19.58 -23.23 6.22
C PRO A 29 -18.67 -24.44 6.44
N GLY A 30 -17.36 -24.21 6.48
CA GLY A 30 -16.35 -25.24 6.71
C GLY A 30 -15.95 -26.05 5.45
N MET A 31 -16.30 -25.58 4.25
CA MET A 31 -15.92 -26.21 2.99
C MET A 31 -14.50 -25.83 2.56
N THR A 32 -13.82 -26.78 1.91
CA THR A 32 -12.55 -26.56 1.21
C THR A 32 -12.74 -26.76 -0.29
N LEU A 33 -12.39 -25.74 -1.09
CA LEU A 33 -12.32 -25.81 -2.54
C LEU A 33 -10.88 -26.14 -2.97
N PHE A 34 -10.73 -27.22 -3.72
CA PHE A 34 -9.49 -27.54 -4.44
C PHE A 34 -9.60 -27.05 -5.88
N VAL A 35 -8.62 -26.25 -6.29
CA VAL A 35 -8.49 -25.77 -7.67
C VAL A 35 -7.35 -26.52 -8.33
N GLU A 36 -7.60 -27.10 -9.48
CA GLU A 36 -6.59 -27.81 -10.24
C GLU A 36 -5.52 -26.83 -10.76
N PRO A 37 -4.22 -27.20 -10.76
CA PRO A 37 -3.15 -26.34 -11.28
C PRO A 37 -3.41 -25.91 -12.71
N GLY A 38 -3.15 -24.65 -13.02
CA GLY A 38 -3.36 -24.08 -14.35
C GLY A 38 -3.55 -22.56 -14.33
N GLU A 39 -3.73 -22.01 -15.52
CA GLU A 39 -4.05 -20.59 -15.72
C GLU A 39 -5.57 -20.44 -15.92
N TYR A 40 -6.15 -19.49 -15.21
CA TYR A 40 -7.58 -19.17 -15.26
C TYR A 40 -7.74 -17.68 -15.61
N VAL A 41 -8.47 -17.39 -16.68
CA VAL A 41 -8.68 -16.01 -17.12
C VAL A 41 -9.89 -15.41 -16.44
N ILE A 42 -9.65 -14.38 -15.64
CA ILE A 42 -10.69 -13.65 -14.92
C ILE A 42 -10.90 -12.28 -15.61
N THR A 43 -12.07 -12.12 -16.19
CA THR A 43 -12.40 -10.91 -16.97
C THR A 43 -13.87 -10.56 -16.91
N THR A 44 -14.19 -9.30 -17.20
CA THR A 44 -15.54 -8.80 -17.47
C THR A 44 -15.49 -7.66 -18.49
N PRO A 45 -16.60 -7.35 -19.17
CA PRO A 45 -16.67 -6.18 -20.04
C PRO A 45 -16.32 -4.87 -19.30
N LEU A 46 -16.81 -4.70 -18.07
CA LEU A 46 -16.53 -3.51 -17.26
C LEU A 46 -15.05 -3.41 -16.89
N ALA A 47 -14.40 -4.51 -16.53
CA ALA A 47 -12.98 -4.51 -16.18
C ALA A 47 -12.09 -4.10 -17.36
N ARG A 48 -12.38 -4.62 -18.56
CA ARG A 48 -11.68 -4.23 -19.80
C ARG A 48 -11.94 -2.77 -20.17
N GLU A 49 -13.19 -2.31 -20.03
CA GLU A 49 -13.55 -0.91 -20.27
C GLU A 49 -12.82 0.01 -19.28
N THR A 50 -12.79 -0.32 -18.00
CA THR A 50 -12.08 0.43 -16.96
C THR A 50 -10.59 0.55 -17.28
N MET A 51 -9.93 -0.54 -17.62
CA MET A 51 -8.53 -0.53 -18.05
C MET A 51 -8.31 0.37 -19.29
N ASN A 52 -9.14 0.20 -20.32
CA ASN A 52 -9.02 1.01 -21.54
C ASN A 52 -9.23 2.50 -21.25
N ASN A 53 -10.21 2.86 -20.42
CA ASN A 53 -10.50 4.23 -20.05
C ASN A 53 -9.36 4.86 -19.23
N ALA A 54 -8.72 4.09 -18.34
CA ALA A 54 -7.54 4.53 -17.60
C ALA A 54 -6.35 4.77 -18.54
N ILE A 55 -6.06 3.83 -19.44
CA ILE A 55 -4.90 3.93 -20.35
C ILE A 55 -5.07 5.08 -21.36
N THR A 56 -6.28 5.34 -21.84
CA THR A 56 -6.56 6.31 -22.91
C THR A 56 -7.07 7.67 -22.41
N GLY A 57 -6.91 7.97 -21.13
CA GLY A 57 -7.21 9.29 -20.56
C GLY A 57 -8.69 9.65 -20.44
N LYS A 58 -9.61 8.71 -20.62
CA LYS A 58 -11.05 8.99 -20.42
C LYS A 58 -11.40 9.30 -18.97
N PHE A 59 -10.60 8.86 -18.00
CA PHE A 59 -10.70 9.24 -16.59
C PHE A 59 -9.88 10.50 -16.24
N GLY A 60 -9.38 11.23 -17.24
CA GLY A 60 -8.51 12.40 -17.04
C GLY A 60 -7.03 12.02 -16.98
N THR A 61 -6.20 13.01 -16.63
CA THR A 61 -4.73 12.85 -16.57
C THR A 61 -4.26 12.07 -15.35
N ASN A 62 -5.10 11.91 -14.35
CA ASN A 62 -4.84 11.10 -13.16
C ASN A 62 -6.05 10.18 -12.88
N PRO A 63 -6.09 8.95 -13.42
CA PRO A 63 -7.23 8.04 -13.27
C PRO A 63 -7.59 7.70 -11.82
N GLU A 64 -6.66 7.81 -10.88
CA GLU A 64 -6.95 7.56 -9.46
C GLU A 64 -8.01 8.50 -8.87
N ASP A 65 -8.10 9.74 -9.37
CA ASP A 65 -9.12 10.71 -8.93
C ASP A 65 -10.55 10.23 -9.19
N VAL A 66 -10.70 9.24 -10.06
CA VAL A 66 -11.97 8.59 -10.38
C VAL A 66 -12.05 7.20 -9.77
N MET A 67 -11.03 6.36 -10.01
CA MET A 67 -11.07 4.93 -9.67
C MET A 67 -10.82 4.63 -8.19
N PHE A 68 -10.14 5.50 -7.47
CA PHE A 68 -9.82 5.31 -6.05
C PHE A 68 -10.85 5.97 -5.12
N LYS A 69 -12.13 5.92 -5.51
CA LYS A 69 -13.24 6.41 -4.70
C LYS A 69 -14.10 5.26 -4.21
N PRO A 70 -14.67 5.34 -3.01
CA PRO A 70 -15.53 4.29 -2.46
C PRO A 70 -16.76 3.98 -3.31
N ASP A 71 -17.29 4.96 -4.04
CA ASP A 71 -18.48 4.87 -4.90
C ASP A 71 -18.14 4.42 -6.35
N PHE A 72 -16.86 4.27 -6.70
CA PHE A 72 -16.49 3.83 -8.05
C PHE A 72 -16.95 2.39 -8.31
N ARG A 73 -17.69 2.20 -9.41
CA ARG A 73 -18.19 0.88 -9.80
C ARG A 73 -17.10 0.05 -10.45
N TYR A 74 -16.90 -1.15 -9.93
CA TYR A 74 -15.94 -2.13 -10.44
C TYR A 74 -16.47 -3.56 -10.26
N ASP A 75 -15.85 -4.50 -10.97
CA ASP A 75 -16.15 -5.91 -10.84
C ASP A 75 -15.14 -6.63 -9.92
N ARG A 76 -15.59 -7.75 -9.35
CA ARG A 76 -14.80 -8.66 -8.51
C ARG A 76 -14.55 -9.97 -9.25
N GLY A 77 -13.34 -10.50 -9.08
CA GLY A 77 -12.98 -11.82 -9.57
C GLY A 77 -13.53 -12.93 -8.66
N LEU A 78 -12.73 -13.37 -7.69
CA LEU A 78 -13.14 -14.32 -6.66
C LEU A 78 -13.77 -13.58 -5.49
N ASP A 79 -15.06 -13.73 -5.27
CA ASP A 79 -15.82 -13.02 -4.24
C ASP A 79 -16.20 -13.93 -3.07
N PHE A 80 -15.46 -13.79 -1.95
CA PHE A 80 -15.73 -14.51 -0.70
C PHE A 80 -16.68 -13.75 0.24
N SER A 81 -17.41 -12.74 -0.24
CA SER A 81 -18.30 -11.96 0.64
C SER A 81 -19.30 -12.83 1.39
N GLY A 82 -19.34 -12.67 2.72
CA GLY A 82 -20.23 -13.40 3.63
C GLY A 82 -19.83 -14.86 3.89
N HIS A 83 -18.63 -15.29 3.54
CA HIS A 83 -18.16 -16.64 3.82
C HIS A 83 -17.81 -16.85 5.29
N ILE A 84 -18.08 -18.06 5.79
CA ILE A 84 -17.72 -18.49 7.15
C ILE A 84 -16.91 -19.78 7.07
N SER A 85 -15.70 -19.78 7.65
CA SER A 85 -14.79 -20.94 7.72
C SER A 85 -14.57 -21.61 6.36
N SER A 86 -14.28 -20.82 5.32
CA SER A 86 -14.06 -21.30 3.96
C SER A 86 -12.57 -21.34 3.61
N ARG A 87 -12.14 -22.40 2.95
CA ARG A 87 -10.76 -22.58 2.52
C ARG A 87 -10.66 -22.82 1.02
N ILE A 88 -9.67 -22.20 0.35
CA ILE A 88 -9.30 -22.53 -1.02
C ILE A 88 -7.85 -22.99 -1.07
N ILE A 89 -7.60 -24.12 -1.73
CA ILE A 89 -6.26 -24.66 -2.05
C ILE A 89 -6.06 -24.51 -3.55
N ALA A 90 -5.12 -23.67 -3.92
CA ALA A 90 -4.87 -23.23 -5.29
C ALA A 90 -3.38 -23.34 -5.67
N ASP A 91 -2.71 -24.41 -5.21
CA ASP A 91 -1.29 -24.63 -5.51
C ASP A 91 -1.07 -24.78 -7.02
N GLY A 92 -0.18 -23.97 -7.60
CA GLY A 92 0.07 -23.95 -9.04
C GLY A 92 -1.04 -23.31 -9.89
N VAL A 93 -1.95 -22.58 -9.27
CA VAL A 93 -3.02 -21.83 -9.94
C VAL A 93 -2.57 -20.39 -10.17
N THR A 94 -2.74 -19.90 -11.38
CA THR A 94 -2.56 -18.50 -11.74
C THR A 94 -3.88 -17.89 -12.22
N LEU A 95 -4.35 -16.85 -11.55
CA LEU A 95 -5.42 -16.01 -12.05
C LEU A 95 -4.81 -14.97 -13.00
N MET A 96 -5.11 -15.08 -14.27
CA MET A 96 -4.74 -14.13 -15.31
C MET A 96 -5.84 -13.08 -15.44
N ILE A 97 -5.64 -11.92 -14.84
CA ILE A 97 -6.63 -10.84 -14.81
C ILE A 97 -6.59 -10.07 -16.13
N ASP A 98 -7.73 -10.00 -16.82
CA ASP A 98 -7.87 -9.27 -18.06
C ASP A 98 -8.80 -8.07 -17.88
N GLY A 99 -8.19 -6.92 -17.58
CA GLY A 99 -8.83 -5.67 -17.23
C GLY A 99 -8.45 -5.15 -15.84
N PHE A 100 -9.03 -4.01 -15.41
CA PHE A 100 -8.85 -3.46 -14.07
C PHE A 100 -10.06 -3.80 -13.22
N MET A 101 -9.86 -4.64 -12.22
CA MET A 101 -10.87 -5.11 -11.26
C MET A 101 -10.23 -5.40 -9.90
N GLU A 102 -11.02 -5.85 -8.94
CA GLU A 102 -10.57 -6.43 -7.67
C GLU A 102 -10.48 -7.96 -7.83
N PRO A 103 -9.28 -8.55 -8.01
CA PRO A 103 -9.13 -9.97 -8.28
C PRO A 103 -9.71 -10.88 -7.20
N VAL A 104 -9.51 -10.54 -5.92
CA VAL A 104 -10.01 -11.31 -4.78
C VAL A 104 -10.61 -10.39 -3.72
N SER A 105 -11.85 -10.68 -3.33
CA SER A 105 -12.58 -9.94 -2.29
C SER A 105 -12.87 -10.84 -1.10
N VAL A 106 -12.42 -10.46 0.09
CA VAL A 106 -12.73 -11.11 1.39
C VAL A 106 -13.46 -10.08 2.24
N ARG A 107 -14.81 -10.04 2.10
CA ARG A 107 -15.63 -9.00 2.74
C ARG A 107 -16.68 -9.63 3.65
N ASP A 108 -16.91 -9.00 4.81
CA ASP A 108 -17.94 -9.44 5.76
C ASP A 108 -17.81 -10.95 6.09
N CYS A 109 -16.58 -11.43 6.26
CA CYS A 109 -16.22 -12.84 6.38
C CYS A 109 -15.68 -13.19 7.75
N SER A 110 -15.67 -14.49 8.04
CA SER A 110 -14.93 -15.03 9.19
C SER A 110 -14.27 -16.37 8.86
N GLY A 111 -12.97 -16.49 9.17
CA GLY A 111 -12.21 -17.73 8.98
C GLY A 111 -12.00 -18.10 7.51
N VAL A 112 -11.67 -17.15 6.65
CA VAL A 112 -11.32 -17.40 5.24
C VAL A 112 -9.83 -17.70 5.13
N GLU A 113 -9.47 -18.81 4.50
CA GLU A 113 -8.09 -19.20 4.22
C GLU A 113 -7.86 -19.38 2.71
N ILE A 114 -6.83 -18.69 2.17
CA ILE A 114 -6.41 -18.77 0.75
C ILE A 114 -4.97 -19.28 0.70
N VAL A 115 -4.73 -20.36 -0.03
CA VAL A 115 -3.43 -21.04 -0.11
C VAL A 115 -3.00 -21.23 -1.56
N GLY A 116 -1.76 -20.86 -1.88
CA GLY A 116 -1.07 -21.24 -3.13
C GLY A 116 -1.44 -20.43 -4.37
N LEU A 117 -2.25 -19.38 -4.25
CA LEU A 117 -2.78 -18.60 -5.37
C LEU A 117 -1.75 -17.63 -5.95
N THR A 118 -1.63 -17.59 -7.28
CA THR A 118 -0.88 -16.56 -8.01
C THR A 118 -1.84 -15.61 -8.74
N ILE A 119 -1.57 -14.31 -8.70
CA ILE A 119 -2.32 -13.26 -9.42
C ILE A 119 -1.37 -12.55 -10.37
N ASP A 120 -1.73 -12.47 -11.64
CA ASP A 120 -1.03 -11.70 -12.65
C ASP A 120 -2.01 -11.08 -13.66
N HIS A 121 -1.55 -10.18 -14.53
CA HIS A 121 -2.37 -9.52 -15.54
C HIS A 121 -2.00 -9.94 -16.95
N VAL A 122 -2.99 -10.18 -17.80
CA VAL A 122 -2.82 -10.42 -19.24
C VAL A 122 -2.15 -9.20 -19.88
N ARG A 123 -2.68 -8.00 -19.65
CA ARG A 123 -2.07 -6.73 -19.95
C ARG A 123 -1.56 -6.10 -18.67
N LYS A 124 -0.24 -5.99 -18.53
CA LYS A 124 0.35 -5.36 -17.34
C LYS A 124 -0.19 -3.94 -17.13
N PRO A 125 -0.33 -3.48 -15.87
CA PRO A 125 -0.90 -2.16 -15.54
C PRO A 125 0.05 -0.98 -15.82
N TYR A 126 1.12 -1.22 -16.54
CA TYR A 126 2.11 -0.25 -17.00
C TYR A 126 2.48 -0.52 -18.48
N THR A 127 3.14 0.43 -19.10
CA THR A 127 3.81 0.25 -20.39
C THR A 127 5.32 0.35 -20.18
N LYS A 128 6.07 -0.62 -20.73
CA LYS A 128 7.53 -0.69 -20.63
C LYS A 128 8.18 -0.45 -21.97
N GLY A 129 9.17 0.44 -22.03
CA GLY A 129 9.98 0.70 -23.21
C GLY A 129 11.46 0.84 -22.87
N ARG A 130 12.33 0.80 -23.88
CA ARG A 130 13.77 0.99 -23.73
C ARG A 130 14.19 2.34 -24.29
N ILE A 131 14.96 3.10 -23.55
CA ILE A 131 15.53 4.37 -24.01
C ILE A 131 16.69 4.06 -24.96
N ILE A 132 16.53 4.37 -26.24
CA ILE A 132 17.47 4.00 -27.31
C ILE A 132 18.33 5.16 -27.80
N SER A 133 17.89 6.41 -27.58
CA SER A 133 18.71 7.58 -27.92
C SER A 133 18.46 8.74 -26.98
N TRP A 134 19.39 9.68 -26.99
CA TRP A 134 19.37 10.90 -26.21
C TRP A 134 19.95 12.03 -27.06
N THR A 135 19.32 13.19 -27.05
CA THR A 135 19.74 14.39 -27.78
C THR A 135 19.54 15.62 -26.91
N THR A 136 20.57 16.43 -26.71
CA THR A 136 20.43 17.73 -26.04
C THR A 136 19.59 18.65 -26.92
N LEU A 137 18.53 19.24 -26.36
CA LEU A 137 17.73 20.27 -27.01
C LEU A 137 18.26 21.67 -26.66
N ASP A 138 18.41 21.94 -25.38
CA ASP A 138 18.94 23.21 -24.88
C ASP A 138 19.83 22.95 -23.66
N ARG A 139 21.06 23.51 -23.69
CA ARG A 139 22.04 23.37 -22.61
C ARG A 139 21.78 24.33 -21.47
N ASP A 140 21.28 25.51 -21.76
CA ASP A 140 21.03 26.54 -20.74
C ASP A 140 19.78 26.17 -19.94
N GLU A 141 18.75 25.63 -20.59
CA GLU A 141 17.56 25.07 -19.94
C GLU A 141 17.75 23.64 -19.41
N ASN A 142 18.90 23.01 -19.67
CA ASN A 142 19.19 21.63 -19.29
C ASN A 142 18.15 20.62 -19.79
N THR A 143 17.64 20.80 -21.02
CA THR A 143 16.63 19.93 -21.61
C THR A 143 17.24 18.94 -22.61
N ALA A 144 16.65 17.76 -22.68
CA ALA A 144 17.03 16.72 -23.65
C ALA A 144 15.79 16.00 -24.19
N GLU A 145 15.92 15.48 -25.39
CA GLU A 145 14.96 14.56 -25.97
C GLU A 145 15.50 13.14 -25.89
N ILE A 146 14.65 12.20 -25.48
CA ILE A 146 14.91 10.77 -25.56
C ILE A 146 13.96 10.12 -26.56
N LEU A 147 14.45 9.11 -27.28
CA LEU A 147 13.63 8.21 -28.08
C LEU A 147 13.50 6.88 -27.32
N VAL A 148 12.26 6.43 -27.18
CA VAL A 148 11.93 5.18 -26.47
C VAL A 148 11.33 4.20 -27.47
N ASP A 149 11.82 2.97 -27.43
CA ASP A 149 11.32 1.83 -28.20
C ASP A 149 10.49 0.92 -27.29
N PHE A 150 9.25 0.65 -27.69
CA PHE A 150 8.29 -0.16 -26.95
C PHE A 150 8.08 -1.50 -27.64
N PRO A 151 8.18 -2.65 -26.93
CA PRO A 151 8.00 -3.96 -27.54
C PRO A 151 6.53 -4.23 -27.91
N GLU A 152 6.29 -5.22 -28.75
CA GLU A 152 4.95 -5.57 -29.28
C GLU A 152 3.89 -5.82 -28.21
N ASN A 153 4.28 -6.36 -27.07
CA ASN A 153 3.37 -6.60 -25.94
C ASN A 153 3.06 -5.36 -25.10
N PHE A 154 3.70 -4.22 -25.40
CA PHE A 154 3.46 -2.93 -24.77
C PHE A 154 3.21 -1.82 -25.79
N PRO A 155 2.24 -1.96 -26.70
CA PRO A 155 1.96 -0.92 -27.68
C PRO A 155 1.51 0.37 -27.02
N ILE A 156 1.86 1.49 -27.61
CA ILE A 156 1.43 2.82 -27.20
C ILE A 156 0.44 3.40 -28.21
N ASN A 157 -0.24 4.46 -27.82
CA ASN A 157 -1.16 5.22 -28.67
C ASN A 157 -1.00 6.72 -28.39
N PRO A 158 -1.55 7.62 -29.25
CA PRO A 158 -1.41 9.07 -29.03
C PRO A 158 -2.02 9.59 -27.74
N ASP A 159 -3.02 8.91 -27.20
CA ASP A 159 -3.80 9.33 -26.04
C ASP A 159 -3.35 8.66 -24.73
N ILE A 160 -2.20 7.96 -24.76
CA ILE A 160 -1.71 7.21 -23.60
C ILE A 160 -1.48 8.13 -22.40
N ILE A 161 -2.01 7.73 -21.24
CA ILE A 161 -1.85 8.44 -19.97
C ILE A 161 -0.82 7.71 -19.09
N TYR A 162 0.05 8.49 -18.48
CA TYR A 162 1.05 8.02 -17.51
C TYR A 162 1.19 9.02 -16.36
N PRO A 163 0.29 9.00 -15.38
CA PRO A 163 0.36 9.92 -14.23
C PRO A 163 1.67 9.80 -13.46
N ARG A 164 2.29 8.63 -13.52
CA ARG A 164 3.62 8.39 -12.96
C ARG A 164 4.50 7.60 -13.92
N TYR A 165 5.80 7.71 -13.73
CA TYR A 165 6.79 6.95 -14.50
C TYR A 165 8.04 6.71 -13.66
N CYS A 166 8.81 5.72 -14.05
CA CYS A 166 10.12 5.46 -13.47
C CYS A 166 11.09 4.88 -14.49
N THR A 167 12.37 4.86 -14.15
CA THR A 167 13.37 4.15 -14.92
C THR A 167 13.96 3.00 -14.13
N TYR A 168 14.34 1.94 -14.83
CA TYR A 168 15.12 0.84 -14.31
C TYR A 168 16.46 0.76 -15.04
N VAL A 169 17.53 0.51 -14.32
CA VAL A 169 18.90 0.40 -14.83
C VAL A 169 19.30 -1.07 -14.83
N PRO A 170 19.22 -1.77 -15.98
CA PRO A 170 19.41 -3.22 -16.03
C PRO A 170 20.78 -3.67 -15.51
N ASP A 171 21.86 -2.97 -15.92
CA ASP A 171 23.25 -3.32 -15.51
C ASP A 171 23.51 -3.18 -13.99
N LYS A 172 22.62 -2.51 -13.27
CA LYS A 172 22.70 -2.27 -11.82
C LYS A 172 21.59 -2.94 -11.04
N GLU A 173 20.68 -3.61 -11.74
CA GLU A 173 19.52 -4.31 -11.18
C GLU A 173 18.74 -3.46 -10.16
N ARG A 174 18.49 -2.18 -10.50
CA ARG A 174 17.82 -1.23 -9.61
C ARG A 174 17.10 -0.12 -10.35
N PHE A 175 16.14 0.50 -9.67
CA PHE A 175 15.49 1.71 -10.16
C PHE A 175 16.48 2.85 -10.34
N GLY A 176 16.30 3.59 -11.43
CA GLY A 176 17.13 4.70 -11.84
C GLY A 176 16.79 6.00 -11.09
N LYS A 177 17.39 7.09 -11.56
CA LYS A 177 17.06 8.43 -11.07
C LYS A 177 15.73 8.90 -11.66
N ASP A 178 15.00 9.68 -10.88
CA ASP A 178 13.84 10.43 -11.38
C ASP A 178 14.31 11.57 -12.31
N PHE A 179 13.50 11.85 -13.33
CA PHE A 179 13.63 13.01 -14.20
C PHE A 179 12.24 13.55 -14.52
N GLY A 180 12.12 14.85 -14.81
CA GLY A 180 10.86 15.44 -15.27
C GLY A 180 10.62 15.14 -16.74
N ILE A 181 9.40 14.76 -17.12
CA ILE A 181 8.94 14.69 -18.50
C ILE A 181 8.11 15.95 -18.79
N ARG A 182 8.56 16.79 -19.74
CA ARG A 182 7.84 18.00 -20.19
C ARG A 182 6.80 17.72 -21.26
N SER A 183 7.12 16.81 -22.17
CA SER A 183 6.22 16.48 -23.27
C SER A 183 6.45 15.08 -23.81
N PHE A 184 5.41 14.56 -24.44
CA PHE A 184 5.36 13.28 -25.15
C PHE A 184 4.98 13.54 -26.60
N THR A 185 5.67 12.89 -27.53
CA THR A 185 5.33 12.92 -28.95
C THR A 185 5.26 11.48 -29.48
N TYR A 186 4.06 11.06 -29.81
CA TYR A 186 3.81 9.77 -30.45
C TYR A 186 4.41 9.74 -31.86
N ILE A 187 5.06 8.64 -32.24
CA ILE A 187 5.61 8.40 -33.59
C ILE A 187 4.84 7.28 -34.26
N ASP A 188 4.79 6.12 -33.63
CA ASP A 188 4.04 4.94 -34.04
C ASP A 188 3.74 4.06 -32.80
N ASP A 189 3.05 2.93 -32.97
CA ASP A 189 2.62 2.06 -31.87
C ASP A 189 3.78 1.51 -31.02
N HIS A 190 5.01 1.67 -31.47
CA HIS A 190 6.20 1.16 -30.80
C HIS A 190 7.23 2.23 -30.47
N ARG A 191 7.01 3.50 -30.87
CA ARG A 191 8.01 4.55 -30.65
C ARG A 191 7.40 5.87 -30.25
N ALA A 192 8.03 6.50 -29.28
CA ALA A 192 7.72 7.86 -28.87
C ALA A 192 8.97 8.65 -28.48
N ARG A 193 8.86 9.97 -28.56
CA ARG A 193 9.83 10.90 -28.01
C ARG A 193 9.30 11.55 -26.75
N PHE A 194 10.20 11.73 -25.79
CA PHE A 194 9.92 12.44 -24.54
C PHE A 194 10.93 13.56 -24.38
N VAL A 195 10.47 14.76 -24.08
CA VAL A 195 11.35 15.87 -23.69
C VAL A 195 11.51 15.86 -22.17
N LEU A 196 12.76 15.79 -21.72
CA LEU A 196 13.13 15.70 -20.32
C LEU A 196 13.59 17.07 -19.79
N GLU A 197 13.35 17.31 -18.49
CA GLU A 197 13.88 18.47 -17.77
C GLU A 197 15.36 18.35 -17.43
N ARG A 198 16.00 17.22 -17.71
CA ARG A 198 17.42 16.97 -17.45
C ARG A 198 18.09 16.37 -18.68
N SER A 199 19.29 16.86 -18.96
CA SER A 199 20.11 16.40 -20.08
C SER A 199 21.20 15.43 -19.61
N ASP A 200 20.83 14.32 -19.00
CA ASP A 200 21.76 13.25 -18.59
C ASP A 200 21.67 12.04 -19.53
N LYS A 201 22.67 11.90 -20.41
CA LYS A 201 22.75 10.78 -21.35
C LYS A 201 22.90 9.40 -20.70
N SER A 202 23.12 9.34 -19.38
CA SER A 202 23.17 8.07 -18.65
C SER A 202 21.86 7.30 -18.66
N PHE A 203 20.78 7.91 -19.15
CA PHE A 203 19.49 7.22 -19.32
C PHE A 203 19.46 6.27 -20.53
N VAL A 204 20.33 6.43 -21.54
CA VAL A 204 20.36 5.51 -22.70
C VAL A 204 20.69 4.09 -22.24
N GLY A 205 19.87 3.14 -22.68
CA GLY A 205 19.94 1.74 -22.27
C GLY A 205 19.06 1.38 -21.07
N ASN A 206 18.57 2.37 -20.32
CA ASN A 206 17.61 2.13 -19.23
C ASN A 206 16.24 1.74 -19.81
N GLU A 207 15.46 1.03 -18.99
CA GLU A 207 14.03 0.82 -19.24
C GLU A 207 13.24 2.00 -18.67
N LEU A 208 12.19 2.42 -19.39
CA LEU A 208 11.20 3.39 -18.95
C LEU A 208 9.88 2.66 -18.69
N TYR A 209 9.34 2.83 -17.51
CA TYR A 209 8.02 2.34 -17.12
C TYR A 209 7.06 3.51 -17.03
N LEU A 210 5.93 3.42 -17.69
CA LEU A 210 4.82 4.37 -17.66
C LEU A 210 3.65 3.71 -16.93
N TRP A 211 3.30 4.19 -15.76
CA TRP A 211 2.15 3.68 -15.00
C TRP A 211 0.87 4.37 -15.44
N HIS A 212 -0.16 3.59 -15.77
CA HIS A 212 -1.46 4.10 -16.24
C HIS A 212 -2.42 4.44 -15.13
N SER A 213 -2.21 3.89 -13.95
CA SER A 213 -2.90 4.21 -12.71
C SER A 213 -1.94 4.02 -11.56
N PHE A 214 -2.00 4.87 -10.55
CA PHE A 214 -1.22 4.68 -9.35
C PHE A 214 -2.04 4.00 -8.26
N HIS A 215 -3.26 4.50 -7.99
CA HIS A 215 -4.21 3.83 -7.13
C HIS A 215 -5.41 3.33 -7.92
N SER A 216 -5.65 2.01 -7.83
CA SER A 216 -6.84 1.32 -8.30
C SER A 216 -7.27 0.33 -7.22
N ARG A 217 -8.13 -0.63 -7.54
CA ARG A 217 -8.50 -1.68 -6.59
C ARG A 217 -7.29 -2.57 -6.25
N PRO A 218 -7.18 -3.08 -5.01
CA PRO A 218 -6.11 -4.00 -4.64
C PRO A 218 -6.28 -5.37 -5.31
N ALA A 219 -5.20 -6.15 -5.36
CA ALA A 219 -5.29 -7.54 -5.81
C ALA A 219 -6.10 -8.40 -4.84
N ILE A 220 -5.96 -8.16 -3.54
CA ILE A 220 -6.76 -8.80 -2.49
C ILE A 220 -7.25 -7.72 -1.53
N LEU A 221 -8.57 -7.58 -1.38
CA LEU A 221 -9.17 -6.74 -0.35
C LEU A 221 -9.70 -7.60 0.79
N ILE A 222 -9.31 -7.28 2.02
CA ILE A 222 -9.78 -7.88 3.27
C ILE A 222 -10.53 -6.78 4.03
N GLU A 223 -11.86 -6.77 3.96
CA GLU A 223 -12.69 -5.70 4.51
C GLU A 223 -13.74 -6.24 5.47
N ASN A 224 -13.84 -5.65 6.67
CA ASN A 224 -14.80 -6.08 7.69
C ASN A 224 -14.77 -7.62 7.90
N ALA A 225 -13.57 -8.20 7.91
CA ALA A 225 -13.36 -9.63 7.97
C ALA A 225 -12.55 -10.02 9.19
N LYS A 226 -12.84 -11.23 9.74
CA LYS A 226 -12.14 -11.75 10.92
C LYS A 226 -11.42 -13.04 10.60
N ASP A 227 -10.26 -13.23 11.25
CA ASP A 227 -9.48 -14.47 11.19
C ASP A 227 -9.15 -14.89 9.73
N THR A 228 -8.62 -13.95 8.95
CA THR A 228 -8.22 -14.19 7.55
C THR A 228 -6.79 -14.72 7.47
N VAL A 229 -6.59 -15.78 6.70
CA VAL A 229 -5.28 -16.41 6.49
C VAL A 229 -4.93 -16.45 5.02
N LEU A 230 -3.76 -15.91 4.65
CA LEU A 230 -3.17 -16.01 3.31
C LEU A 230 -1.84 -16.76 3.41
N ARG A 231 -1.68 -17.86 2.66
CA ARG A 231 -0.42 -18.64 2.63
C ARG A 231 0.04 -18.90 1.21
N ASP A 232 1.35 -18.76 0.98
CA ASP A 232 1.98 -19.08 -0.30
C ASP A 232 1.34 -18.36 -1.49
N VAL A 233 0.79 -17.14 -1.26
CA VAL A 233 0.17 -16.31 -2.30
C VAL A 233 1.25 -15.52 -3.03
N THR A 234 1.13 -15.41 -4.35
CA THR A 234 2.02 -14.58 -5.17
C THR A 234 1.21 -13.53 -5.94
N ILE A 235 1.66 -12.28 -5.92
CA ILE A 235 1.10 -11.17 -6.71
C ILE A 235 2.22 -10.64 -7.60
N HIS A 236 2.06 -10.82 -8.91
CA HIS A 236 3.05 -10.39 -9.91
C HIS A 236 2.78 -8.99 -10.44
N SER A 237 1.53 -8.59 -10.52
CA SER A 237 1.16 -7.25 -10.99
C SER A 237 -0.21 -6.82 -10.47
N GLN A 238 -0.38 -5.50 -10.23
CA GLN A 238 -1.66 -4.88 -9.90
C GLN A 238 -1.63 -3.39 -10.22
N PRO A 239 -2.72 -2.81 -10.78
CA PRO A 239 -2.80 -1.36 -11.08
C PRO A 239 -3.00 -0.48 -9.84
N GLY A 240 -2.96 -1.03 -8.67
CA GLY A 240 -3.04 -0.39 -7.36
C GLY A 240 -2.16 -1.12 -6.37
N MET A 241 -2.67 -1.32 -5.16
CA MET A 241 -2.00 -2.03 -4.07
C MET A 241 -2.09 -3.56 -4.24
N GLY A 242 -1.18 -4.29 -3.61
CA GLY A 242 -1.25 -5.75 -3.58
C GLY A 242 -2.36 -6.23 -2.64
N ILE A 243 -2.17 -6.09 -1.34
CA ILE A 243 -3.18 -6.43 -0.33
C ILE A 243 -3.61 -5.18 0.42
N VAL A 244 -4.91 -5.01 0.58
CA VAL A 244 -5.48 -4.00 1.49
C VAL A 244 -6.29 -4.69 2.56
N GLY A 245 -5.97 -4.42 3.82
CA GLY A 245 -6.81 -4.73 4.98
C GLY A 245 -7.51 -3.46 5.46
N GLN A 246 -8.84 -3.52 5.64
CA GLN A 246 -9.60 -2.40 6.17
C GLN A 246 -10.69 -2.89 7.11
N LYS A 247 -10.75 -2.34 8.33
CA LYS A 247 -11.67 -2.79 9.40
C LYS A 247 -11.66 -4.32 9.59
N ALA A 248 -10.50 -4.92 9.44
CA ALA A 248 -10.31 -6.36 9.56
C ALA A 248 -9.64 -6.71 10.90
N GLU A 249 -9.95 -7.88 11.43
CA GLU A 249 -9.46 -8.35 12.71
C GLU A 249 -8.74 -9.70 12.56
N ASN A 250 -7.52 -9.82 13.11
CA ASN A 250 -6.67 -11.00 13.06
C ASN A 250 -6.35 -11.45 11.63
N ILE A 251 -5.30 -10.91 11.07
CA ILE A 251 -4.82 -11.25 9.72
C ILE A 251 -3.46 -11.97 9.85
N LEU A 252 -3.38 -13.18 9.31
CA LEU A 252 -2.15 -13.95 9.20
C LEU A 252 -1.74 -14.10 7.74
N ILE A 253 -0.57 -13.60 7.38
CA ILE A 253 0.00 -13.69 6.04
C ILE A 253 1.36 -14.40 6.11
N GLU A 254 1.44 -15.60 5.53
CA GLU A 254 2.65 -16.41 5.54
C GLU A 254 3.17 -16.63 4.12
N ARG A 255 4.45 -16.34 3.89
CA ARG A 255 5.16 -16.56 2.61
C ARG A 255 4.47 -15.92 1.40
N LEU A 256 3.86 -14.74 1.63
CA LEU A 256 3.37 -13.88 0.55
C LEU A 256 4.57 -13.43 -0.30
N ARG A 257 4.38 -13.39 -1.61
CA ARG A 257 5.35 -12.84 -2.55
C ARG A 257 4.68 -11.77 -3.41
N VAL A 258 5.02 -10.51 -3.19
CA VAL A 258 4.64 -9.40 -4.08
C VAL A 258 5.90 -9.05 -4.87
N ILE A 259 6.06 -9.67 -6.02
CA ILE A 259 7.29 -9.63 -6.82
C ILE A 259 6.95 -9.56 -8.32
N PRO A 260 7.76 -8.91 -9.15
CA PRO A 260 7.52 -8.85 -10.59
C PRO A 260 7.48 -10.24 -11.24
N SER A 261 6.79 -10.35 -12.37
CA SER A 261 6.92 -11.50 -13.27
C SER A 261 8.33 -11.57 -13.85
N VAL A 262 8.74 -12.75 -14.30
CA VAL A 262 10.05 -12.95 -14.94
C VAL A 262 10.21 -12.00 -16.16
N GLY A 263 11.28 -11.23 -16.15
CA GLY A 263 11.58 -10.23 -17.18
C GLY A 263 10.94 -8.85 -16.97
N ASP A 264 10.19 -8.68 -15.88
CA ASP A 264 9.67 -7.40 -15.43
C ASP A 264 10.36 -6.92 -14.13
N HIS A 265 10.17 -5.64 -13.78
CA HIS A 265 10.77 -5.03 -12.60
C HIS A 265 9.75 -4.31 -11.71
N ILE A 266 8.48 -4.24 -12.15
CA ILE A 266 7.37 -3.66 -11.41
C ILE A 266 6.39 -4.77 -11.02
N SER A 267 6.00 -4.81 -9.76
CA SER A 267 4.91 -5.64 -9.24
C SER A 267 3.62 -4.81 -9.10
N THR A 268 3.38 -4.22 -7.95
CA THR A 268 2.22 -3.33 -7.73
C THR A 268 2.55 -1.88 -8.07
N ASN A 269 1.57 -1.12 -8.53
CA ASN A 269 1.78 0.30 -8.86
C ASN A 269 1.94 1.17 -7.61
N THR A 270 1.45 0.72 -6.46
CA THR A 270 1.59 1.36 -5.14
C THR A 270 2.10 0.36 -4.10
N ASP A 271 1.57 0.39 -2.87
CA ASP A 271 2.01 -0.47 -1.77
C ASP A 271 1.88 -1.96 -2.10
N ALA A 272 2.82 -2.75 -1.61
CA ALA A 272 2.65 -4.19 -1.63
C ALA A 272 1.55 -4.63 -0.65
N THR A 273 1.51 -4.02 0.57
CA THR A 273 0.47 -4.27 1.55
C THR A 273 0.12 -3.00 2.34
N HIS A 274 -1.16 -2.77 2.60
CA HIS A 274 -1.67 -1.60 3.28
C HIS A 274 -2.80 -1.98 4.24
N PHE A 275 -2.68 -1.60 5.51
CA PHE A 275 -3.65 -1.96 6.55
C PHE A 275 -4.13 -0.71 7.27
N ALA A 276 -5.40 -0.37 7.04
CA ALA A 276 -6.05 0.78 7.66
C ALA A 276 -7.15 0.30 8.62
N SER A 277 -7.17 0.86 9.83
CA SER A 277 -8.22 0.61 10.82
C SER A 277 -8.48 -0.88 11.08
N CYS A 278 -7.40 -1.66 11.17
CA CYS A 278 -7.47 -3.08 11.51
C CYS A 278 -7.34 -3.29 13.03
N ARG A 279 -7.77 -4.46 13.52
CA ARG A 279 -7.73 -4.82 14.94
C ARG A 279 -7.02 -6.15 15.17
N GLY A 280 -6.76 -6.47 16.43
CA GLY A 280 -6.16 -7.75 16.85
C GLY A 280 -4.73 -7.91 16.38
N LEU A 281 -4.35 -9.11 15.92
CA LEU A 281 -3.00 -9.41 15.43
C LEU A 281 -2.93 -9.29 13.91
N LEU A 282 -2.00 -8.47 13.43
CA LEU A 282 -1.56 -8.45 12.04
C LEU A 282 -0.15 -9.07 11.97
N ARG A 283 -0.04 -10.27 11.41
CA ARG A 283 1.24 -10.96 11.29
C ARG A 283 1.60 -11.26 9.85
N LEU A 284 2.78 -10.80 9.43
CA LEU A 284 3.41 -11.16 8.16
C LEU A 284 4.68 -11.95 8.48
N ASP A 285 4.77 -13.19 7.98
CA ASP A 285 5.90 -14.10 8.28
C ASP A 285 6.48 -14.69 7.00
N GLY A 286 7.80 -14.50 6.78
CA GLY A 286 8.53 -15.05 5.65
C GLY A 286 8.12 -14.47 4.29
N CYS A 287 7.61 -13.24 4.24
CA CYS A 287 7.14 -12.60 3.01
C CYS A 287 8.27 -11.98 2.19
N GLU A 288 8.05 -11.85 0.87
CA GLU A 288 8.99 -11.23 -0.07
C GLU A 288 8.32 -10.09 -0.84
N PHE A 289 9.00 -8.93 -0.92
CA PHE A 289 8.51 -7.71 -1.57
C PHE A 289 9.56 -7.16 -2.53
N GLU A 290 9.18 -6.94 -3.79
CA GLU A 290 10.06 -6.38 -4.80
C GLU A 290 9.27 -5.63 -5.88
N GLY A 291 9.80 -4.50 -6.34
CA GLY A 291 9.30 -3.81 -7.51
C GLY A 291 7.98 -3.03 -7.31
N GLN A 292 7.49 -2.88 -6.09
CA GLN A 292 6.32 -2.05 -5.84
C GLN A 292 6.62 -0.55 -5.97
N GLY A 293 5.60 0.21 -6.35
CA GLY A 293 5.73 1.63 -6.60
C GLY A 293 5.72 2.49 -5.33
N ASP A 294 5.39 1.92 -4.17
CA ASP A 294 5.37 2.59 -2.88
C ASP A 294 5.84 1.64 -1.77
N ASP A 295 5.24 1.63 -0.58
CA ASP A 295 5.72 0.92 0.61
C ASP A 295 5.54 -0.62 0.50
N SER A 296 6.39 -1.38 1.20
CA SER A 296 6.15 -2.82 1.35
C SER A 296 4.99 -3.10 2.30
N ILE A 297 4.90 -2.31 3.36
CA ILE A 297 3.78 -2.33 4.29
C ILE A 297 3.55 -0.94 4.89
N ASN A 298 2.29 -0.52 4.93
CA ASN A 298 1.81 0.65 5.66
C ASN A 298 0.71 0.21 6.64
N VAL A 299 0.81 0.61 7.92
CA VAL A 299 -0.16 0.25 8.97
C VAL A 299 -0.56 1.50 9.75
N HIS A 300 -1.84 1.85 9.71
CA HIS A 300 -2.35 3.06 10.36
C HIS A 300 -3.85 2.99 10.70
N THR A 301 -4.34 3.93 11.48
CA THR A 301 -5.73 4.41 11.51
C THR A 301 -5.80 5.80 10.88
N TYR A 302 -7.00 6.35 10.74
CA TYR A 302 -7.17 7.69 10.19
C TYR A 302 -7.25 8.76 11.27
N TYR A 303 -6.81 9.97 10.91
CA TYR A 303 -7.19 11.19 11.60
C TYR A 303 -8.47 11.74 10.96
N TYR A 304 -9.59 11.64 11.65
CA TYR A 304 -10.85 12.22 11.21
C TYR A 304 -10.83 13.73 11.40
N THR A 305 -11.34 14.44 10.39
CA THR A 305 -11.63 15.88 10.49
C THR A 305 -13.02 16.05 11.09
N VAL A 306 -13.17 16.95 12.05
CA VAL A 306 -14.47 17.36 12.59
C VAL A 306 -15.05 18.43 11.68
N ILE A 307 -16.16 18.12 11.03
CA ILE A 307 -16.83 19.03 10.08
C ILE A 307 -17.80 19.98 10.82
N SER A 308 -18.47 19.45 11.83
CA SER A 308 -19.35 20.21 12.71
C SER A 308 -19.54 19.48 14.03
N HIS A 309 -19.85 20.22 15.10
CA HIS A 309 -20.18 19.64 16.40
C HIS A 309 -21.18 20.52 17.15
N GLU A 310 -21.92 19.91 18.06
CA GLU A 310 -22.82 20.55 19.00
C GLU A 310 -22.93 19.67 20.27
N GLY A 311 -22.34 20.12 21.35
CA GLY A 311 -22.29 19.35 22.59
C GLY A 311 -21.60 18.00 22.44
N GLU A 312 -22.33 16.92 22.63
CA GLU A 312 -21.85 15.53 22.52
C GLU A 312 -21.89 14.98 21.09
N ARG A 313 -22.47 15.74 20.16
CA ARG A 313 -22.64 15.32 18.76
C ARG A 313 -21.57 15.92 17.88
N CYS A 314 -20.99 15.13 16.99
CA CYS A 314 -20.08 15.62 15.97
C CYS A 314 -20.26 14.88 14.66
N ARG A 315 -19.96 15.59 13.56
CA ARG A 315 -19.88 15.02 12.21
C ARG A 315 -18.44 14.89 11.80
N LEU A 316 -18.01 13.68 11.50
CA LEU A 316 -16.65 13.31 11.16
C LEU A 316 -16.50 13.01 9.66
N GLN A 317 -15.33 13.30 9.11
CA GLN A 317 -14.92 12.93 7.77
C GLN A 317 -13.51 12.31 7.80
N ILE A 318 -13.29 11.21 7.08
CA ILE A 318 -12.02 10.47 7.11
C ILE A 318 -10.87 11.32 6.58
N LYS A 319 -11.00 11.95 5.45
CA LYS A 319 -9.97 12.83 4.87
C LYS A 319 -10.57 14.19 4.54
N ALA A 320 -9.70 15.18 4.44
CA ALA A 320 -10.10 16.50 3.98
C ALA A 320 -10.85 16.45 2.64
N PRO A 321 -11.71 17.44 2.34
CA PRO A 321 -12.81 17.35 1.38
C PRO A 321 -12.44 17.00 -0.06
N THR A 322 -11.18 17.00 -0.43
CA THR A 322 -10.74 16.86 -1.83
C THR A 322 -10.32 15.46 -2.24
N GLY A 323 -10.32 14.49 -1.34
CA GLY A 323 -9.78 13.20 -1.73
C GLY A 323 -10.10 12.10 -0.73
N THR A 324 -11.21 11.43 -0.93
CA THR A 324 -11.43 10.15 -0.29
C THR A 324 -10.48 9.13 -0.93
N HIS A 325 -9.25 9.08 -0.48
CA HIS A 325 -8.30 8.06 -0.87
C HIS A 325 -8.46 6.79 -0.02
N ALA A 326 -9.70 6.37 0.22
CA ALA A 326 -10.01 5.16 0.96
C ALA A 326 -10.68 4.14 0.04
N GLN A 327 -10.31 2.87 0.16
CA GLN A 327 -10.94 1.77 -0.59
C GLN A 327 -12.41 1.61 -0.20
N SER A 328 -12.72 1.87 1.08
CA SER A 328 -14.07 1.94 1.61
C SER A 328 -14.16 3.02 2.69
N LEU A 329 -15.37 3.35 3.08
CA LEU A 329 -15.61 4.33 4.13
C LEU A 329 -15.40 3.67 5.49
N ASP A 330 -14.56 4.29 6.28
CA ASP A 330 -14.13 3.84 7.58
C ASP A 330 -14.64 4.78 8.65
N TYR A 331 -15.43 4.27 9.59
CA TYR A 331 -16.04 5.05 10.64
C TYR A 331 -15.91 4.33 11.99
N PRO A 332 -15.91 5.08 13.10
CA PRO A 332 -15.91 4.50 14.44
C PRO A 332 -17.12 3.59 14.68
N GLU A 333 -16.98 2.64 15.58
CA GLU A 333 -18.07 1.78 16.04
C GLU A 333 -18.58 2.21 17.42
N ILE A 334 -19.81 1.82 17.77
CA ILE A 334 -20.37 2.07 19.10
C ILE A 334 -19.50 1.34 20.15
N GLY A 335 -19.01 2.11 21.11
CA GLY A 335 -18.14 1.63 22.16
C GLY A 335 -16.66 1.93 21.95
N ASP A 336 -16.25 2.33 20.75
CA ASP A 336 -14.87 2.70 20.47
C ASP A 336 -14.41 3.89 21.29
N LYS A 337 -13.14 3.89 21.61
CA LYS A 337 -12.46 4.99 22.26
C LYS A 337 -11.86 5.91 21.22
N LEU A 338 -12.28 7.16 21.19
CA LEU A 338 -11.71 8.18 20.32
C LEU A 338 -10.75 9.09 21.07
N GLU A 339 -9.64 9.44 20.45
CA GLU A 339 -8.68 10.41 20.96
C GLU A 339 -8.83 11.75 20.24
N LEU A 340 -9.03 12.83 21.01
CA LEU A 340 -8.87 14.19 20.51
C LEU A 340 -7.38 14.50 20.43
N THR A 341 -6.90 14.77 19.24
CA THR A 341 -5.45 14.91 18.93
C THR A 341 -5.16 16.32 18.44
N ASP A 342 -4.25 17.02 19.12
CA ASP A 342 -3.78 18.34 18.71
C ASP A 342 -3.01 18.27 17.37
N LYS A 343 -3.37 19.09 16.38
CA LYS A 343 -2.79 19.04 15.02
C LYS A 343 -1.32 19.46 14.97
N LYS A 344 -0.88 20.34 15.89
CA LYS A 344 0.48 20.85 15.90
C LYS A 344 1.48 19.86 16.46
N THR A 345 1.05 19.13 17.49
CA THR A 345 1.92 18.21 18.26
C THR A 345 1.63 16.74 17.98
N LEU A 346 0.46 16.40 17.45
CA LEU A 346 -0.09 15.05 17.34
C LEU A 346 -0.14 14.29 18.68
N LEU A 347 -0.28 15.04 19.77
CA LEU A 347 -0.51 14.48 21.10
C LEU A 347 -2.01 14.35 21.37
N SER A 348 -2.40 13.25 21.99
CA SER A 348 -3.76 13.07 22.52
C SER A 348 -3.96 14.03 23.70
N VAL A 349 -5.01 14.85 23.65
CA VAL A 349 -5.39 15.83 24.69
C VAL A 349 -6.70 15.48 25.37
N GLY A 350 -7.41 14.47 24.90
CA GLY A 350 -8.66 14.00 25.49
C GLY A 350 -9.10 12.67 24.91
N GLU A 351 -9.82 11.88 25.71
CA GLU A 351 -10.39 10.59 25.28
C GLU A 351 -11.91 10.66 25.42
N TYR A 352 -12.61 10.11 24.44
CA TYR A 352 -14.06 10.08 24.35
C TYR A 352 -14.51 8.66 24.00
N ARG A 353 -15.77 8.33 24.29
CA ARG A 353 -16.35 7.03 23.91
C ARG A 353 -17.54 7.23 23.00
N VAL A 354 -17.62 6.45 21.93
CA VAL A 354 -18.74 6.47 20.99
C VAL A 354 -19.97 5.83 21.63
N VAL A 355 -21.07 6.58 21.69
CA VAL A 355 -22.37 6.14 22.21
C VAL A 355 -23.34 5.79 21.09
N ASP A 356 -23.31 6.53 19.99
CA ASP A 356 -24.08 6.26 18.76
C ASP A 356 -23.23 6.66 17.54
N CYS A 357 -23.40 5.96 16.44
CA CYS A 357 -22.68 6.20 15.20
C CYS A 357 -23.58 5.93 14.00
N ARG A 358 -23.67 6.89 13.07
CA ARG A 358 -24.52 6.83 11.88
C ARG A 358 -23.72 7.23 10.64
N PRO A 359 -23.16 6.25 9.90
CA PRO A 359 -22.48 6.51 8.66
C PRO A 359 -23.42 7.08 7.58
N ASP A 360 -22.96 8.10 6.88
CA ASP A 360 -23.57 8.63 5.65
C ASP A 360 -22.66 8.26 4.47
N PHE A 361 -22.96 7.15 3.82
CA PHE A 361 -22.17 6.63 2.71
C PHE A 361 -22.31 7.46 1.42
N GLU A 362 -23.38 8.25 1.27
CA GLU A 362 -23.55 9.12 0.11
C GLU A 362 -22.79 10.44 0.28
N GLY A 363 -22.80 10.98 1.50
CA GLY A 363 -22.12 12.24 1.83
C GLY A 363 -20.67 12.05 2.27
N PHE A 364 -20.23 10.81 2.49
CA PHE A 364 -18.88 10.48 3.03
C PHE A 364 -18.62 11.08 4.40
N PHE A 365 -19.62 11.08 5.27
CA PHE A 365 -19.55 11.55 6.65
C PHE A 365 -19.98 10.46 7.63
N CYS A 366 -19.70 10.71 8.91
CA CYS A 366 -20.26 9.95 10.01
C CYS A 366 -20.77 10.89 11.09
N ASP A 367 -22.05 10.77 11.46
CA ASP A 367 -22.60 11.45 12.63
C ASP A 367 -22.36 10.58 13.87
N VAL A 368 -21.59 11.10 14.83
CA VAL A 368 -21.19 10.40 16.04
C VAL A 368 -21.75 11.11 17.27
N VAL A 369 -22.23 10.34 18.24
CA VAL A 369 -22.56 10.82 19.60
C VAL A 369 -21.51 10.30 20.57
N LEU A 370 -20.94 11.19 21.36
CA LEU A 370 -19.89 10.87 22.33
C LEU A 370 -20.47 10.84 23.77
N ASP A 371 -19.73 10.25 24.70
CA ASP A 371 -20.09 10.14 26.11
C ASP A 371 -20.06 11.49 26.87
N ARG A 372 -19.48 12.53 26.26
CA ARG A 372 -19.43 13.88 26.76
C ARG A 372 -19.18 14.90 25.65
N ALA A 373 -19.44 16.17 25.93
CA ALA A 373 -19.24 17.26 24.98
C ALA A 373 -17.76 17.45 24.62
N LEU A 374 -17.54 17.75 23.33
CA LEU A 374 -16.26 18.21 22.79
C LEU A 374 -16.01 19.67 23.19
N PRO A 375 -14.74 20.15 23.16
CA PRO A 375 -14.41 21.56 23.27
C PRO A 375 -15.10 22.40 22.18
N ASP A 376 -15.37 23.67 22.44
CA ASP A 376 -16.04 24.56 21.49
C ASP A 376 -15.20 24.86 20.24
N ASP A 377 -13.88 24.86 20.35
CA ASP A 377 -12.95 25.11 19.24
C ASP A 377 -12.25 23.81 18.86
N LEU A 378 -12.54 23.29 17.67
CA LEU A 378 -11.99 22.04 17.15
C LEU A 378 -11.15 22.22 15.87
N ASP A 379 -10.93 23.46 15.42
CA ASP A 379 -10.14 23.71 14.19
C ASP A 379 -8.70 23.21 14.31
N ASP A 380 -8.16 23.25 15.52
CA ASP A 380 -6.79 22.80 15.83
C ASP A 380 -6.70 21.30 16.20
N TYR A 381 -7.78 20.51 16.04
CA TYR A 381 -7.80 19.11 16.46
C TYR A 381 -8.23 18.15 15.36
N PHE A 382 -7.67 16.93 15.43
CA PHE A 382 -8.18 15.72 14.81
C PHE A 382 -8.87 14.84 15.83
N ILE A 383 -9.69 13.92 15.35
CA ILE A 383 -10.15 12.76 16.13
C ILE A 383 -9.51 11.52 15.53
N ALA A 384 -8.98 10.62 16.36
CA ALA A 384 -8.43 9.35 15.93
C ALA A 384 -9.06 8.19 16.74
N ASP A 385 -9.12 7.02 16.11
CA ASP A 385 -9.59 5.79 16.77
C ASP A 385 -8.40 4.86 17.08
N PRO A 386 -7.88 4.85 18.32
CA PRO A 386 -6.76 3.99 18.67
C PRO A 386 -7.16 2.51 18.82
N ASP A 387 -8.45 2.19 18.97
CA ASP A 387 -8.94 0.81 19.05
C ASP A 387 -8.93 0.15 17.65
N GLU A 388 -8.88 0.94 16.59
CA GLU A 388 -8.70 0.48 15.21
C GLU A 388 -7.23 0.42 14.77
N LEU A 389 -6.39 -0.19 15.62
CA LEU A 389 -4.99 -0.47 15.32
C LEU A 389 -4.60 -1.88 15.76
N PRO A 390 -3.94 -2.64 14.88
CA PRO A 390 -3.48 -3.98 15.22
C PRO A 390 -2.18 -3.91 16.04
N VAL A 391 -1.86 -5.03 16.69
CA VAL A 391 -0.49 -5.36 17.05
C VAL A 391 0.20 -5.91 15.80
N LEU A 392 1.23 -5.24 15.31
CA LEU A 392 1.97 -5.65 14.12
C LEU A 392 3.12 -6.59 14.47
N GLU A 393 3.18 -7.74 13.82
CA GLU A 393 4.36 -8.60 13.75
C GLU A 393 4.81 -8.76 12.28
N PHE A 394 5.95 -8.17 11.93
CA PHE A 394 6.56 -8.28 10.60
C PHE A 394 7.90 -9.01 10.76
N VAL A 395 7.90 -10.31 10.47
CA VAL A 395 8.99 -11.19 10.86
C VAL A 395 9.52 -12.04 9.69
N ASN A 396 10.81 -12.30 9.65
CA ASN A 396 11.47 -13.14 8.63
C ASN A 396 11.27 -12.66 7.19
N CYS A 397 10.90 -11.41 6.98
CA CYS A 397 10.54 -10.87 5.67
C CYS A 397 11.75 -10.28 4.93
N ARG A 398 11.63 -10.22 3.60
CA ARG A 398 12.60 -9.60 2.72
C ARG A 398 11.92 -8.57 1.84
N ALA A 399 12.53 -7.39 1.70
CA ALA A 399 12.09 -6.37 0.77
C ALA A 399 13.30 -5.84 0.00
N ARG A 400 13.13 -5.63 -1.32
CA ARG A 400 14.22 -5.08 -2.12
C ARG A 400 13.72 -4.32 -3.34
N ASN A 401 14.55 -3.39 -3.77
CA ASN A 401 14.46 -2.76 -5.09
C ASN A 401 13.06 -2.24 -5.40
N HIS A 402 12.59 -1.29 -4.59
CA HIS A 402 11.30 -0.62 -4.78
C HIS A 402 11.36 0.86 -4.41
N TYR A 403 10.29 1.58 -4.72
CA TYR A 403 10.14 2.99 -4.39
C TYR A 403 9.69 3.18 -2.93
N ALA A 404 9.76 4.44 -2.46
CA ALA A 404 9.35 4.90 -1.13
C ALA A 404 10.04 4.17 0.04
N ARG A 405 9.34 4.06 1.18
CA ARG A 405 9.82 3.38 2.40
C ARG A 405 9.51 1.89 2.30
N SER A 406 10.21 1.07 3.07
CA SER A 406 9.81 -0.33 3.08
C SER A 406 8.74 -0.62 4.15
N ILE A 407 9.02 -0.31 5.40
CA ILE A 407 8.13 -0.62 6.52
C ILE A 407 7.69 0.70 7.17
N LEU A 408 6.42 1.05 7.02
CA LEU A 408 5.83 2.28 7.56
C LEU A 408 4.87 1.94 8.69
N ILE A 409 5.19 2.41 9.90
CA ILE A 409 4.52 2.03 11.15
C ILE A 409 3.85 3.25 11.78
N LYS A 410 2.53 3.20 11.92
CA LYS A 410 1.70 4.20 12.60
C LYS A 410 0.70 3.54 13.55
N CYS A 411 1.07 2.39 14.12
CA CYS A 411 0.28 1.66 15.13
C CYS A 411 0.93 1.71 16.50
N ARG A 412 0.16 1.40 17.55
CA ARG A 412 0.65 1.49 18.95
C ARG A 412 1.78 0.52 19.26
N SER A 413 1.72 -0.70 18.72
CA SER A 413 2.70 -1.75 19.04
C SER A 413 3.15 -2.48 17.79
N ALA A 414 4.47 -2.65 17.63
CA ALA A 414 5.03 -3.38 16.49
C ALA A 414 6.33 -4.13 16.84
N LEU A 415 6.45 -5.33 16.30
CA LEU A 415 7.68 -6.11 16.27
C LEU A 415 8.14 -6.30 14.82
N ILE A 416 9.33 -5.78 14.50
CA ILE A 416 10.02 -6.02 13.24
C ILE A 416 11.26 -6.86 13.55
N GLU A 417 11.26 -8.12 13.13
CA GLU A 417 12.31 -9.05 13.54
C GLU A 417 12.83 -9.91 12.40
N ASN A 418 14.16 -10.08 12.35
CA ASN A 418 14.84 -10.95 11.40
C ASN A 418 14.53 -10.64 9.92
N CYS A 419 14.41 -9.34 9.60
CA CYS A 419 14.09 -8.86 8.27
C CYS A 419 15.33 -8.33 7.54
N THR A 420 15.31 -8.44 6.21
CA THR A 420 16.34 -7.83 5.35
C THR A 420 15.65 -6.89 4.35
N VAL A 421 16.05 -5.62 4.35
CA VAL A 421 15.60 -4.61 3.38
C VAL A 421 16.82 -4.10 2.63
N SER A 422 16.74 -4.08 1.29
CA SER A 422 17.86 -3.62 0.47
C SER A 422 17.41 -2.79 -0.73
N ASP A 423 18.26 -1.84 -1.13
CA ASP A 423 18.12 -1.07 -2.36
C ASP A 423 16.80 -0.30 -2.51
N VAL A 424 16.20 0.14 -1.41
CA VAL A 424 14.98 0.96 -1.44
C VAL A 424 15.33 2.47 -1.54
N PHE A 425 14.40 3.23 -2.12
CA PHE A 425 14.62 4.66 -2.38
C PHE A 425 14.67 5.49 -1.12
N GLU A 426 13.80 5.21 -0.16
CA GLU A 426 13.73 5.90 1.12
C GLU A 426 14.25 5.00 2.26
N CYS A 427 13.85 5.24 3.50
CA CYS A 427 14.34 4.44 4.62
C CYS A 427 13.74 3.03 4.65
N ALA A 428 14.48 2.10 5.25
CA ALA A 428 14.01 0.74 5.44
C ALA A 428 12.82 0.67 6.41
N VAL A 429 12.87 1.41 7.51
CA VAL A 429 11.79 1.49 8.49
C VAL A 429 11.51 2.96 8.81
N LYS A 430 10.26 3.39 8.67
CA LYS A 430 9.76 4.67 9.17
C LYS A 430 8.74 4.44 10.28
N ILE A 431 8.98 5.00 11.45
CA ILE A 431 8.06 5.04 12.56
C ILE A 431 7.57 6.48 12.67
N ALA A 432 6.29 6.71 12.36
CA ALA A 432 5.75 8.05 12.21
C ALA A 432 4.27 8.13 12.58
N ALA A 433 3.76 9.35 12.69
CA ALA A 433 2.38 9.70 12.43
C ALA A 433 2.41 10.86 11.43
N GLU A 434 1.55 10.84 10.43
CA GLU A 434 1.62 11.72 9.27
C GLU A 434 0.33 12.53 9.12
N ALA A 435 0.29 13.73 9.76
CA ALA A 435 -0.87 14.61 9.74
C ALA A 435 -1.32 15.00 8.32
N TRP A 436 -0.35 15.25 7.42
CA TRP A 436 -0.64 15.61 6.04
C TRP A 436 -1.44 14.55 5.28
N TRP A 437 -1.16 13.27 5.56
CA TRP A 437 -1.88 12.15 4.94
C TRP A 437 -3.12 11.75 5.72
N HIS A 438 -3.40 12.38 6.87
CA HIS A 438 -4.43 11.96 7.82
C HIS A 438 -4.25 10.52 8.31
N GLU A 439 -3.01 10.08 8.43
CA GLU A 439 -2.66 8.73 8.84
C GLU A 439 -1.96 8.77 10.21
N GLY A 440 -2.54 8.16 11.19
CA GLY A 440 -2.09 8.17 12.58
C GLY A 440 -2.02 6.76 13.16
N ILE A 441 -1.53 6.60 14.35
CA ILE A 441 -1.19 7.56 15.37
C ILE A 441 0.25 7.36 15.87
N SER A 442 0.66 8.09 16.94
CA SER A 442 1.95 7.85 17.59
C SER A 442 2.04 6.45 18.18
N THR A 443 3.24 5.86 18.16
CA THR A 443 3.49 4.50 18.69
C THR A 443 3.66 4.52 20.21
N ALA A 444 3.35 3.39 20.87
CA ALA A 444 3.60 3.18 22.31
C ALA A 444 4.86 2.33 22.56
N ASP A 445 4.98 1.19 21.86
CA ASP A 445 6.12 0.28 21.98
C ASP A 445 6.43 -0.35 20.61
N VAL A 446 7.60 -0.04 20.08
CA VAL A 446 8.09 -0.59 18.80
C VAL A 446 9.47 -1.19 18.98
N THR A 447 9.61 -2.44 18.56
CA THR A 447 10.90 -3.14 18.55
C THR A 447 11.32 -3.50 17.13
N VAL A 448 12.50 -3.03 16.72
CA VAL A 448 13.19 -3.39 15.47
C VAL A 448 14.48 -4.12 15.85
N ARG A 449 14.54 -5.44 15.60
CA ARG A 449 15.69 -6.22 16.02
C ARG A 449 16.12 -7.30 15.03
N ARG A 450 17.41 -7.65 15.02
CA ARG A 450 18.02 -8.66 14.13
C ARG A 450 17.80 -8.36 12.64
N CYS A 451 17.57 -7.11 12.28
CA CYS A 451 17.31 -6.69 10.92
C CYS A 451 18.57 -6.17 10.22
N ARG A 452 18.61 -6.32 8.90
CA ARG A 452 19.69 -5.83 8.04
C ARG A 452 19.11 -4.85 7.02
N PHE A 453 19.65 -3.63 6.96
CA PHE A 453 19.21 -2.55 6.08
C PHE A 453 20.37 -2.13 5.19
N ILE A 454 20.32 -2.53 3.90
CA ILE A 454 21.44 -2.44 2.96
C ILE A 454 21.09 -1.47 1.82
N ASN A 455 21.90 -0.44 1.59
CA ASN A 455 21.70 0.54 0.51
C ASN A 455 20.31 1.22 0.49
N CYS A 456 19.64 1.34 1.63
CA CYS A 456 18.38 2.08 1.74
C CYS A 456 18.64 3.60 1.82
N GLY A 457 17.62 4.45 1.51
CA GLY A 457 17.73 5.90 1.62
C GLY A 457 18.50 6.57 0.49
N ARG A 458 18.48 5.99 -0.72
CA ARG A 458 19.22 6.55 -1.87
C ARG A 458 18.75 7.92 -2.30
N ARG A 459 17.48 8.25 -2.07
CA ARG A 459 16.87 9.55 -2.37
C ARG A 459 16.97 10.54 -1.21
N LEU A 460 16.95 10.05 0.03
CA LEU A 460 16.93 10.89 1.22
C LEU A 460 18.32 11.30 1.66
N THR A 461 18.40 12.51 2.19
CA THR A 461 19.61 13.04 2.83
C THR A 461 19.66 12.73 4.33
N GLU A 462 18.53 12.28 4.95
CA GLU A 462 18.40 12.22 6.40
C GLU A 462 18.71 10.84 6.99
N CYS A 463 18.09 9.76 6.50
CA CYS A 463 18.29 8.42 7.07
C CYS A 463 17.87 7.31 6.11
N GLY A 464 18.63 6.23 6.05
CA GLY A 464 18.31 5.06 5.21
C GLY A 464 17.90 3.82 6.00
N GLY A 465 18.36 3.68 7.24
CA GLY A 465 18.02 2.53 8.09
C GLY A 465 16.68 2.71 8.80
N VAL A 466 16.71 3.11 10.06
CA VAL A 466 15.50 3.35 10.87
C VAL A 466 15.30 4.84 11.10
N TYR A 467 14.15 5.35 10.71
CA TYR A 467 13.80 6.76 10.85
C TYR A 467 12.55 6.93 11.70
N VAL A 468 12.72 7.44 12.91
CA VAL A 468 11.64 7.72 13.86
C VAL A 468 11.39 9.22 13.91
N ARG A 469 10.17 9.65 13.59
CA ARG A 469 9.74 11.05 13.66
C ARG A 469 8.22 11.21 13.67
N MET A 470 7.77 12.38 14.05
CA MET A 470 6.40 12.86 13.82
C MET A 470 6.39 13.83 12.64
N ASP A 471 5.43 13.67 11.73
CA ASP A 471 5.18 14.64 10.65
C ASP A 471 4.10 15.64 11.11
N CYS A 472 4.49 16.55 12.00
CA CYS A 472 3.66 17.60 12.59
C CYS A 472 4.41 18.96 12.60
N GLU A 473 3.70 20.04 12.95
CA GLU A 473 4.28 21.39 12.98
C GLU A 473 5.32 21.55 14.10
N ASP A 474 5.02 21.01 15.30
CA ASP A 474 5.97 21.03 16.43
C ASP A 474 6.98 19.89 16.33
N SER A 475 8.12 20.18 15.74
CA SER A 475 9.21 19.21 15.60
C SER A 475 9.83 18.76 16.92
N THR A 476 9.47 19.38 18.07
CA THR A 476 10.04 19.07 19.39
C THR A 476 9.15 18.16 20.22
N THR A 477 7.93 17.84 19.76
CA THR A 477 6.99 16.95 20.45
C THR A 477 7.62 15.60 20.78
N LYS A 478 7.25 14.99 21.89
CA LYS A 478 7.67 13.65 22.32
C LYS A 478 6.45 12.73 22.38
N ALA A 479 5.92 12.38 21.22
CA ALA A 479 4.68 11.62 21.11
C ALA A 479 4.89 10.11 21.08
N HIS A 480 5.94 9.61 20.42
CA HIS A 480 6.26 8.18 20.46
C HIS A 480 6.68 7.74 21.88
N GLY A 481 6.29 6.54 22.27
CA GLY A 481 6.65 5.94 23.55
C GLY A 481 8.05 5.34 23.56
N LEU A 482 8.17 4.03 23.78
CA LEU A 482 9.45 3.30 23.74
C LEU A 482 9.75 2.80 22.32
N VAL A 483 10.97 3.06 21.84
CA VAL A 483 11.48 2.51 20.59
C VAL A 483 12.78 1.75 20.86
N THR A 484 12.79 0.46 20.55
CA THR A 484 13.97 -0.42 20.68
C THR A 484 14.54 -0.74 19.30
N ILE A 485 15.83 -0.46 19.08
CA ILE A 485 16.51 -0.71 17.80
C ILE A 485 17.80 -1.50 18.03
N GLU A 486 17.84 -2.73 17.52
CA GLU A 486 18.99 -3.64 17.58
C GLU A 486 19.26 -4.25 16.19
N CYS A 487 19.96 -3.54 15.31
CA CYS A 487 20.20 -3.97 13.92
C CYS A 487 21.68 -4.28 13.68
N PRO A 488 22.03 -5.54 13.35
CA PRO A 488 23.41 -5.92 13.11
C PRO A 488 24.03 -5.26 11.88
N GLU A 489 23.23 -4.71 10.97
CA GLU A 489 23.70 -3.97 9.81
C GLU A 489 22.66 -2.90 9.40
N ALA A 490 23.06 -1.63 9.41
CA ALA A 490 22.21 -0.50 8.99
C ALA A 490 23.06 0.47 8.16
N HIS A 491 22.85 0.47 6.85
CA HIS A 491 23.44 1.45 5.97
C HIS A 491 22.67 2.78 6.05
N HIS A 492 23.39 3.90 6.00
CA HIS A 492 22.82 5.26 6.01
C HIS A 492 22.06 5.65 7.29
N GLY A 493 22.44 5.04 8.42
CA GLY A 493 22.15 5.56 9.75
C GLY A 493 20.82 5.14 10.39
N ILE A 494 20.70 5.56 11.66
CA ILE A 494 19.51 5.43 12.50
C ILE A 494 19.24 6.81 13.08
N VAL A 495 18.02 7.32 12.92
CA VAL A 495 17.60 8.61 13.46
C VAL A 495 16.38 8.42 14.35
N VAL A 496 16.46 8.87 15.61
CA VAL A 496 15.37 8.80 16.58
C VAL A 496 15.03 10.22 17.05
N LYS A 497 13.85 10.69 16.66
CA LYS A 497 13.27 11.97 17.05
C LYS A 497 11.89 11.76 17.67
N ASN A 498 11.34 12.78 18.31
CA ASN A 498 9.97 12.84 18.79
C ASN A 498 9.56 11.65 19.70
N THR A 499 10.52 11.05 20.39
CA THR A 499 10.37 9.83 21.18
C THR A 499 10.62 10.13 22.66
N LYS A 500 9.85 9.51 23.56
CA LYS A 500 10.04 9.63 24.99
C LYS A 500 11.26 8.85 25.44
N GLN A 501 11.33 7.56 25.06
CA GLN A 501 12.39 6.63 25.49
C GLN A 501 12.92 5.82 24.29
N ALA A 502 14.22 5.55 24.26
CA ALA A 502 14.84 4.75 23.22
C ALA A 502 15.89 3.78 23.79
N ILE A 503 15.89 2.55 23.26
CA ILE A 503 16.98 1.59 23.43
C ILE A 503 17.63 1.39 22.06
N VAL A 504 18.84 1.94 21.88
CA VAL A 504 19.58 1.86 20.61
C VAL A 504 20.92 1.20 20.87
N ARG A 505 21.00 -0.11 20.65
CA ARG A 505 22.18 -0.89 20.99
C ARG A 505 22.49 -1.99 19.98
N ARG A 506 23.74 -2.46 19.96
CA ARG A 506 24.22 -3.55 19.08
C ARG A 506 23.97 -3.25 17.59
N ASN A 507 24.01 -1.97 17.22
CA ASN A 507 23.85 -1.54 15.84
C ASN A 507 25.22 -1.39 15.18
N HIS A 508 25.35 -1.95 13.96
CA HIS A 508 26.51 -1.74 13.11
C HIS A 508 26.12 -0.83 11.95
N ILE A 509 26.59 0.41 11.98
CA ILE A 509 26.32 1.41 10.94
C ILE A 509 27.48 1.41 9.95
N VAL A 510 27.20 1.06 8.69
CA VAL A 510 28.22 0.80 7.66
C VAL A 510 28.57 2.04 6.82
N SER A 511 27.79 3.10 6.84
CA SER A 511 28.00 4.26 5.95
C SER A 511 28.49 5.49 6.68
N ALA A 512 29.47 6.18 6.06
CA ALA A 512 30.04 7.42 6.57
C ALA A 512 29.14 8.67 6.44
N LYS A 513 27.97 8.58 5.79
CA LYS A 513 27.14 9.76 5.54
C LYS A 513 26.24 10.16 6.71
N GLN A 514 25.81 9.21 7.53
CA GLN A 514 25.04 9.48 8.75
C GLN A 514 25.29 8.41 9.81
N ASN A 515 25.55 8.85 11.03
CA ASN A 515 25.69 8.04 12.22
C ASN A 515 24.32 7.85 12.91
N CYS A 516 24.29 7.13 14.01
CA CYS A 516 23.14 7.12 14.91
C CYS A 516 22.94 8.55 15.46
N CYS A 517 21.77 9.14 15.22
CA CYS A 517 21.40 10.45 15.73
C CYS A 517 20.16 10.30 16.61
N ILE A 518 20.33 10.49 17.92
CA ILE A 518 19.23 10.54 18.90
C ILE A 518 19.02 11.99 19.27
N GLU A 519 17.81 12.47 19.12
CA GLU A 519 17.45 13.86 19.41
C GLU A 519 17.65 14.18 20.89
N PRO A 520 18.12 15.39 21.26
CA PRO A 520 18.19 15.82 22.65
C PRO A 520 16.84 15.69 23.37
N GLY A 521 16.87 15.21 24.61
CA GLY A 521 15.65 15.00 25.42
C GLY A 521 14.93 13.67 25.19
N VAL A 522 15.44 12.78 24.31
CA VAL A 522 15.06 11.37 24.30
C VAL A 522 15.79 10.66 25.45
N GLU A 523 15.06 9.98 26.32
CA GLU A 523 15.68 9.16 27.38
C GLU A 523 16.24 7.87 26.75
N VAL A 524 17.55 7.68 26.83
CA VAL A 524 18.22 6.47 26.32
C VAL A 524 18.40 5.48 27.45
N LEU A 525 17.78 4.29 27.34
CA LEU A 525 17.78 3.23 28.32
C LEU A 525 18.88 2.19 28.05
#